data_f49bd86431428b6674bbc573451f1cc3
#
_entry.id   f49bd86431428b6674bbc573451f1cc3
#
_cell.length_a   1.000
_cell.length_b   1.000
_cell.length_c   1.000
_cell.angle_alpha   90.00
_cell.angle_beta   90.00
_cell.angle_gamma   90.00
#
_symmetry.space_group_name_H-M   'P 1'
#
loop_
_entity.id
_entity.type
_entity.pdbx_description
1 polymer ?
#
loop_
_entity_poly.entity_id
_entity_poly.type
_entity_poly.pdbx_seq_one_letter_code
_entity_poly.pdbx_strand_id
1 'polypeptide(L)'
;MKKFKLISFIALFMAVLTSCERELMTYEGKDSIYFDIRNEVAWLDPDTWSHEYFSTVSFGSTVDNEISKSFTVRASGMPSSIDREFSVIVVKDSTELKEGDFTGLAESYCIKAGETSTTIDLTFHRGAHMKNDTLQLQLALVANEHFSLMFDEIGRSPEQYAPTENSKFDYNHNASIHNIFVYDVMSRPKQWSGNDETGMGLLGAFSAKKWMLMMEITGTTIEDYADASTMPSVRQQAICQTMSTFLLEKARDNTPVLDEDGTMMFFMYLGPTYAADGWNPFTNPNDYYGEAKWTPYGE
;
A
#
# COMPACT_ATOMS: atom_id res chain seq x y z
N MET A 1 -51.03 -16.36 -56.63
CA MET A 1 -50.84 -15.59 -55.40
C MET A 1 -49.92 -16.24 -54.34
N LYS A 2 -49.92 -17.57 -54.14
CA LYS A 2 -49.02 -18.23 -53.13
C LYS A 2 -47.53 -18.16 -53.50
N LYS A 3 -47.15 -18.27 -54.77
CA LYS A 3 -45.77 -18.20 -55.23
C LYS A 3 -45.13 -16.82 -55.08
N PHE A 4 -45.92 -15.77 -55.24
CA PHE A 4 -45.45 -14.37 -55.07
C PHE A 4 -45.15 -14.03 -53.60
N LYS A 5 -45.95 -14.55 -52.68
CA LYS A 5 -45.74 -14.38 -51.24
C LYS A 5 -44.51 -15.11 -50.75
N LEU A 6 -44.17 -16.26 -51.32
CA LEU A 6 -42.98 -17.04 -50.94
C LEU A 6 -41.69 -16.34 -51.43
N ILE A 7 -41.69 -15.80 -52.65
CA ILE A 7 -40.55 -15.05 -53.24
C ILE A 7 -40.31 -13.75 -52.41
N SER A 8 -41.35 -13.06 -52.01
CA SER A 8 -41.28 -11.86 -51.17
C SER A 8 -40.72 -12.14 -49.78
N PHE A 9 -41.05 -13.29 -49.23
CA PHE A 9 -40.53 -13.73 -47.89
C PHE A 9 -39.06 -14.17 -47.96
N ILE A 10 -38.63 -14.83 -49.03
CA ILE A 10 -37.21 -15.18 -49.25
C ILE A 10 -36.39 -13.94 -49.50
N ALA A 11 -36.87 -12.95 -50.26
CA ALA A 11 -36.17 -11.69 -50.51
C ALA A 11 -36.01 -10.86 -49.22
N LEU A 12 -37.03 -10.85 -48.33
CA LEU A 12 -36.98 -10.18 -47.04
C LEU A 12 -35.99 -10.89 -46.10
N PHE A 13 -35.94 -12.23 -46.14
CA PHE A 13 -34.99 -13.02 -45.29
C PHE A 13 -33.54 -12.85 -45.75
N MET A 14 -33.27 -12.74 -47.05
CA MET A 14 -31.93 -12.41 -47.57
C MET A 14 -31.47 -11.02 -47.23
N ALA A 15 -32.38 -10.01 -47.15
CA ALA A 15 -32.06 -8.65 -46.77
C ALA A 15 -31.64 -8.51 -45.28
N VAL A 16 -32.06 -9.43 -44.42
CA VAL A 16 -31.68 -9.45 -42.99
C VAL A 16 -30.31 -10.05 -42.78
N LEU A 17 -29.77 -10.87 -43.69
CA LEU A 17 -28.46 -11.49 -43.59
C LEU A 17 -27.29 -10.58 -44.02
N THR A 18 -27.60 -9.41 -44.62
CA THR A 18 -26.54 -8.43 -44.98
C THR A 18 -26.35 -7.35 -43.91
N SER A 19 -26.99 -7.51 -42.74
CA SER A 19 -26.85 -6.55 -41.64
C SER A 19 -25.56 -6.81 -40.84
N CYS A 20 -24.66 -5.87 -41.00
CA CYS A 20 -23.50 -5.61 -40.14
C CYS A 20 -22.37 -6.64 -40.14
N GLU A 21 -21.61 -6.70 -41.24
CA GLU A 21 -20.16 -6.69 -41.06
C GLU A 21 -19.76 -5.26 -40.70
N ARG A 22 -19.84 -4.90 -39.44
CA ARG A 22 -18.97 -3.85 -38.93
C ARG A 22 -17.57 -4.43 -39.02
N GLU A 23 -16.73 -3.84 -39.85
CA GLU A 23 -15.30 -4.06 -39.77
C GLU A 23 -14.92 -3.93 -38.31
N LEU A 24 -14.45 -5.01 -37.70
CA LEU A 24 -13.80 -4.93 -36.40
C LEU A 24 -12.69 -3.91 -36.58
N MET A 25 -12.77 -2.80 -35.87
CA MET A 25 -11.68 -1.83 -35.83
C MET A 25 -10.48 -2.56 -35.29
N THR A 26 -9.64 -3.07 -36.17
CA THR A 26 -8.32 -3.61 -35.81
C THR A 26 -7.47 -2.43 -35.40
N TYR A 27 -6.96 -2.47 -34.17
CA TYR A 27 -5.97 -1.51 -33.71
C TYR A 27 -4.68 -1.70 -34.55
N GLU A 28 -4.37 -0.73 -35.40
CA GLU A 28 -3.18 -0.73 -36.26
C GLU A 28 -1.99 0.01 -35.63
N GLY A 29 -2.11 0.44 -34.37
CA GLY A 29 -1.06 1.15 -33.64
C GLY A 29 0.01 0.20 -33.08
N LYS A 30 1.17 0.76 -32.68
CA LYS A 30 2.12 0.05 -31.84
C LYS A 30 1.49 -0.30 -30.51
N ASP A 31 1.78 -1.50 -30.00
CA ASP A 31 1.45 -1.83 -28.62
C ASP A 31 2.09 -0.83 -27.66
N SER A 32 1.41 -0.56 -26.57
CA SER A 32 1.94 0.30 -25.51
C SER A 32 2.35 -0.56 -24.32
N ILE A 33 3.39 -0.14 -23.59
CA ILE A 33 3.76 -0.76 -22.31
C ILE A 33 3.46 0.18 -21.15
N TYR A 34 3.16 -0.42 -20.00
CA TYR A 34 2.85 0.32 -18.77
C TYR A 34 3.17 -0.52 -17.54
N PHE A 35 3.37 0.14 -16.41
CA PHE A 35 3.44 -0.52 -15.11
C PHE A 35 2.04 -0.98 -14.69
N ASP A 36 1.84 -2.29 -14.53
CA ASP A 36 0.59 -2.90 -14.07
C ASP A 36 0.70 -3.30 -12.60
N ILE A 37 0.84 -2.31 -11.74
CA ILE A 37 0.87 -2.50 -10.29
C ILE A 37 -0.54 -2.38 -9.77
N ARG A 38 -0.97 -3.34 -8.95
CA ARG A 38 -2.34 -3.43 -8.45
C ARG A 38 -2.36 -3.34 -6.93
N ASN A 39 -3.37 -2.65 -6.41
CA ASN A 39 -3.67 -2.68 -4.98
C ASN A 39 -4.37 -4.00 -4.65
N GLU A 40 -3.60 -4.93 -4.07
CA GLU A 40 -4.07 -6.26 -3.71
C GLU A 40 -5.06 -6.18 -2.53
N VAL A 41 -6.33 -6.42 -2.83
CA VAL A 41 -7.39 -6.49 -1.82
C VAL A 41 -7.85 -7.93 -1.70
N ALA A 42 -7.45 -8.61 -0.63
CA ALA A 42 -7.57 -10.08 -0.47
C ALA A 42 -8.99 -10.65 -0.62
N TRP A 43 -10.04 -9.85 -0.46
CA TRP A 43 -11.44 -10.28 -0.57
C TRP A 43 -12.11 -9.87 -1.90
N LEU A 44 -11.37 -9.20 -2.80
CA LEU A 44 -11.86 -8.82 -4.11
C LEU A 44 -11.25 -9.72 -5.19
N ASP A 45 -11.98 -9.85 -6.31
CA ASP A 45 -11.45 -10.50 -7.50
C ASP A 45 -10.24 -9.70 -8.00
N PRO A 46 -9.08 -10.35 -8.25
CA PRO A 46 -7.87 -9.69 -8.75
C PRO A 46 -8.08 -8.83 -9.99
N ASP A 47 -9.01 -9.20 -10.86
CA ASP A 47 -9.34 -8.41 -12.06
C ASP A 47 -10.00 -7.06 -11.73
N THR A 48 -10.53 -6.92 -10.51
CA THR A 48 -11.17 -5.68 -10.03
C THR A 48 -10.23 -4.79 -9.23
N TRP A 49 -8.99 -5.24 -8.95
CA TRP A 49 -8.03 -4.45 -8.19
C TRP A 49 -7.66 -3.16 -8.91
N SER A 50 -7.67 -2.05 -8.17
CA SER A 50 -7.30 -0.76 -8.74
C SER A 50 -5.82 -0.69 -9.05
N HIS A 51 -5.46 0.03 -10.12
CA HIS A 51 -4.06 0.34 -10.42
C HIS A 51 -3.47 1.25 -9.35
N GLU A 52 -2.22 0.95 -8.98
CA GLU A 52 -1.41 1.78 -8.11
C GLU A 52 -0.26 2.43 -8.91
N TYR A 53 -0.06 3.73 -8.71
CA TYR A 53 0.98 4.51 -9.41
C TYR A 53 2.24 4.66 -8.59
N PHE A 54 2.21 4.16 -7.37
CA PHE A 54 3.36 4.13 -6.48
C PHE A 54 3.38 2.82 -5.70
N SER A 55 4.55 2.50 -5.17
CA SER A 55 4.74 1.40 -4.22
C SER A 55 5.52 1.90 -3.02
N THR A 56 5.40 1.20 -1.90
CA THR A 56 6.16 1.48 -0.69
C THR A 56 7.06 0.32 -0.33
N VAL A 57 8.25 0.63 0.19
CA VAL A 57 9.20 -0.30 0.78
C VAL A 57 9.52 0.21 2.18
N SER A 58 8.99 -0.47 3.20
CA SER A 58 9.17 -0.06 4.60
C SER A 58 10.08 -1.03 5.34
N PHE A 59 11.24 -0.55 5.76
CA PHE A 59 12.12 -1.27 6.68
C PHE A 59 11.71 -1.12 8.15
N GLY A 60 10.87 -0.13 8.46
CA GLY A 60 10.44 0.15 9.83
C GLY A 60 9.55 -0.91 10.47
N SER A 61 9.08 -1.90 9.69
CA SER A 61 8.25 -3.01 10.16
C SER A 61 8.94 -4.38 10.11
N THR A 62 10.23 -4.43 9.80
CA THR A 62 11.04 -5.65 9.73
C THR A 62 12.44 -5.40 10.29
N VAL A 63 13.15 -6.48 10.66
CA VAL A 63 14.59 -6.44 11.00
C VAL A 63 15.49 -6.73 9.80
N ASP A 64 14.91 -7.11 8.67
CA ASP A 64 15.66 -7.43 7.46
C ASP A 64 16.44 -6.21 6.97
N ASN A 65 17.63 -6.46 6.43
CA ASN A 65 18.42 -5.43 5.79
C ASN A 65 18.17 -5.33 4.30
N GLU A 66 17.37 -6.23 3.74
CA GLU A 66 17.02 -6.30 2.33
C GLU A 66 15.55 -6.62 2.16
N ILE A 67 14.89 -5.92 1.23
CA ILE A 67 13.51 -6.18 0.83
C ILE A 67 13.48 -6.28 -0.68
N SER A 68 13.02 -7.42 -1.21
CA SER A 68 12.82 -7.61 -2.65
C SER A 68 11.38 -7.33 -3.03
N LYS A 69 11.18 -6.63 -4.16
CA LYS A 69 9.88 -6.36 -4.77
C LYS A 69 9.91 -6.56 -6.26
N SER A 70 8.81 -7.13 -6.79
CA SER A 70 8.57 -7.33 -8.21
C SER A 70 7.58 -6.30 -8.74
N PHE A 71 7.89 -5.68 -9.86
CA PHE A 71 7.05 -4.69 -10.51
C PHE A 71 6.63 -5.22 -11.88
N THR A 72 5.35 -5.45 -12.07
CA THR A 72 4.82 -5.97 -13.33
C THR A 72 4.78 -4.88 -14.39
N VAL A 73 5.35 -5.18 -15.55
CA VAL A 73 5.20 -4.39 -16.79
C VAL A 73 4.35 -5.20 -17.76
N ARG A 74 3.33 -4.57 -18.31
CA ARG A 74 2.38 -5.20 -19.23
C ARG A 74 2.34 -4.45 -20.56
N ALA A 75 2.25 -5.24 -21.65
CA ALA A 75 1.95 -4.73 -22.99
C ALA A 75 0.45 -4.70 -23.22
N SER A 76 -0.06 -3.64 -23.85
CA SER A 76 -1.40 -3.63 -24.40
C SER A 76 -1.49 -4.51 -25.65
N GLY A 77 -2.69 -4.97 -25.97
CA GLY A 77 -2.93 -5.72 -27.20
C GLY A 77 -2.79 -7.23 -27.04
N MET A 78 -2.66 -7.90 -28.17
CA MET A 78 -2.60 -9.37 -28.24
C MET A 78 -1.17 -9.88 -27.98
N PRO A 79 -1.02 -11.12 -27.47
CA PRO A 79 0.29 -11.74 -27.38
C PRO A 79 1.01 -11.74 -28.72
N SER A 80 2.28 -11.32 -28.72
CA SER A 80 3.12 -11.31 -29.93
C SER A 80 3.73 -12.70 -30.19
N SER A 81 4.01 -13.03 -31.45
CA SER A 81 4.72 -14.24 -31.81
C SER A 81 6.24 -14.14 -31.68
N ILE A 82 6.77 -12.96 -31.32
CA ILE A 82 8.20 -12.71 -31.13
C ILE A 82 8.47 -12.14 -29.75
N ASP A 83 9.69 -12.35 -29.29
CA ASP A 83 10.23 -11.68 -28.11
C ASP A 83 10.33 -10.16 -28.37
N ARG A 84 9.91 -9.35 -27.38
CA ARG A 84 9.92 -7.89 -27.48
C ARG A 84 10.68 -7.28 -26.31
N GLU A 85 11.81 -6.67 -26.63
CA GLU A 85 12.65 -6.03 -25.62
C GLU A 85 12.16 -4.61 -25.30
N PHE A 86 12.43 -4.17 -24.07
CA PHE A 86 12.20 -2.79 -23.60
C PHE A 86 13.22 -2.42 -22.53
N SER A 87 13.36 -1.12 -22.29
CA SER A 87 14.24 -0.59 -21.26
C SER A 87 13.49 0.20 -20.20
N VAL A 88 14.04 0.19 -19.01
CA VAL A 88 13.59 0.98 -17.86
C VAL A 88 14.76 1.84 -17.40
N ILE A 89 14.48 3.10 -17.15
CA ILE A 89 15.48 4.04 -16.64
C ILE A 89 15.10 4.59 -15.26
N VAL A 90 16.09 4.97 -14.50
CA VAL A 90 15.93 5.78 -13.29
C VAL A 90 15.83 7.25 -13.70
N VAL A 91 14.77 7.93 -13.30
CA VAL A 91 14.60 9.38 -13.51
C VAL A 91 15.38 10.11 -12.41
N LYS A 92 16.61 10.52 -12.74
CA LYS A 92 17.58 11.06 -11.76
C LYS A 92 17.07 12.30 -11.03
N ASP A 93 16.39 13.20 -11.72
CA ASP A 93 15.89 14.45 -11.14
C ASP A 93 14.75 14.26 -10.14
N SER A 94 14.13 13.08 -10.14
CA SER A 94 13.03 12.68 -9.25
C SER A 94 13.42 11.50 -8.35
N THR A 95 14.70 11.16 -8.25
CA THR A 95 15.19 10.04 -7.45
C THR A 95 16.13 10.55 -6.37
N GLU A 96 15.81 10.20 -5.12
CA GLU A 96 16.57 10.56 -3.92
C GLU A 96 17.41 9.37 -3.40
N LEU A 97 17.07 8.14 -3.82
CA LEU A 97 17.86 6.95 -3.50
C LEU A 97 19.25 7.05 -4.15
N LYS A 98 20.26 6.60 -3.41
CA LYS A 98 21.65 6.63 -3.81
C LYS A 98 22.06 5.32 -4.49
N GLU A 99 23.19 5.36 -5.14
CA GLU A 99 23.84 4.14 -5.65
C GLU A 99 24.11 3.17 -4.48
N GLY A 100 23.66 1.93 -4.64
CA GLY A 100 23.76 0.90 -3.60
C GLY A 100 22.52 0.78 -2.69
N ASP A 101 21.58 1.72 -2.72
CA ASP A 101 20.31 1.59 -1.96
C ASP A 101 19.37 0.57 -2.59
N PHE A 102 19.57 0.21 -3.83
CA PHE A 102 18.87 -0.86 -4.51
C PHE A 102 19.73 -1.52 -5.57
N THR A 103 19.37 -2.76 -5.93
CA THR A 103 20.00 -3.57 -6.98
C THR A 103 18.93 -4.30 -7.80
N GLY A 104 19.34 -4.92 -8.91
CA GLY A 104 18.46 -5.75 -9.75
C GLY A 104 17.92 -5.03 -11.00
N LEU A 105 18.14 -3.72 -11.16
CA LEU A 105 17.72 -3.01 -12.38
C LEU A 105 18.65 -3.44 -13.55
N ALA A 106 18.06 -4.10 -14.56
CA ALA A 106 18.76 -4.52 -15.76
C ALA A 106 18.73 -3.42 -16.83
N GLU A 107 19.68 -3.47 -17.78
CA GLU A 107 19.71 -2.55 -18.92
C GLU A 107 18.56 -2.81 -19.90
N SER A 108 18.10 -4.04 -20.02
CA SER A 108 17.00 -4.45 -20.89
C SER A 108 16.18 -5.56 -20.25
N TYR A 109 14.90 -5.55 -20.53
CA TYR A 109 13.90 -6.55 -20.16
C TYR A 109 13.21 -7.08 -21.40
N CYS A 110 12.53 -8.22 -21.29
CA CYS A 110 11.87 -8.84 -22.43
C CYS A 110 10.49 -9.37 -22.07
N ILE A 111 9.48 -9.02 -22.85
CA ILE A 111 8.19 -9.72 -22.86
C ILE A 111 8.31 -10.83 -23.90
N LYS A 112 8.28 -12.07 -23.46
CA LYS A 112 8.48 -13.26 -24.29
C LYS A 112 7.34 -13.48 -25.28
N ALA A 113 7.66 -14.15 -26.37
CA ALA A 113 6.66 -14.57 -27.36
C ALA A 113 5.53 -15.36 -26.68
N GLY A 114 4.30 -15.00 -26.97
CA GLY A 114 3.10 -15.56 -26.34
C GLY A 114 2.70 -14.91 -25.00
N GLU A 115 3.55 -14.06 -24.41
CA GLU A 115 3.30 -13.36 -23.17
C GLU A 115 2.85 -11.91 -23.40
N THR A 116 2.14 -11.36 -22.42
CA THR A 116 1.73 -9.94 -22.41
C THR A 116 2.37 -9.15 -21.29
N SER A 117 3.11 -9.79 -20.39
CA SER A 117 3.74 -9.13 -19.23
C SER A 117 5.06 -9.77 -18.85
N THR A 118 5.85 -9.05 -18.08
CA THR A 118 7.07 -9.52 -17.43
C THR A 118 7.24 -8.74 -16.11
N THR A 119 8.22 -9.13 -15.27
CA THR A 119 8.50 -8.44 -14.01
C THR A 119 9.89 -7.78 -14.02
N ILE A 120 9.99 -6.70 -13.26
CA ILE A 120 11.23 -6.04 -12.87
C ILE A 120 11.42 -6.35 -11.41
N ASP A 121 12.45 -7.10 -11.05
CA ASP A 121 12.73 -7.49 -9.68
C ASP A 121 13.84 -6.60 -9.13
N LEU A 122 13.52 -5.83 -8.08
CA LEU A 122 14.47 -4.99 -7.38
C LEU A 122 14.64 -5.46 -5.94
N THR A 123 15.87 -5.39 -5.45
CA THR A 123 16.19 -5.59 -4.04
C THR A 123 16.66 -4.27 -3.45
N PHE A 124 15.96 -3.80 -2.43
CA PHE A 124 16.28 -2.59 -1.70
C PHE A 124 17.13 -2.93 -0.48
N HIS A 125 18.10 -2.10 -0.17
CA HIS A 125 19.04 -2.29 0.95
C HIS A 125 18.82 -1.20 1.99
N ARG A 126 18.72 -1.61 3.27
CA ARG A 126 18.48 -0.68 4.39
C ARG A 126 19.67 0.26 4.57
N GLY A 127 19.42 1.55 4.49
CA GLY A 127 20.40 2.61 4.71
C GLY A 127 20.09 3.46 5.94
N ALA A 128 21.11 3.89 6.68
CA ALA A 128 20.92 4.73 7.88
C ALA A 128 20.21 6.07 7.56
N HIS A 129 20.35 6.59 6.35
CA HIS A 129 19.72 7.83 5.89
C HIS A 129 18.21 7.69 5.66
N MET A 130 17.69 6.46 5.52
CA MET A 130 16.26 6.18 5.35
C MET A 130 15.46 6.32 6.65
N LYS A 131 16.16 6.49 7.81
CA LYS A 131 15.50 6.61 9.12
C LYS A 131 14.82 7.96 9.35
N ASN A 132 15.24 8.99 8.63
CA ASN A 132 14.78 10.35 8.86
C ASN A 132 13.79 10.83 7.82
N ASP A 133 13.78 10.22 6.64
CA ASP A 133 13.00 10.67 5.50
C ASP A 133 12.45 9.48 4.69
N THR A 134 11.37 9.74 3.97
CA THR A 134 10.88 8.86 2.92
C THR A 134 11.55 9.27 1.62
N LEU A 135 12.35 8.37 1.06
CA LEU A 135 13.12 8.60 -0.16
C LEU A 135 12.40 8.03 -1.37
N GLN A 136 12.45 8.73 -2.47
CA GLN A 136 11.80 8.33 -3.72
C GLN A 136 12.81 7.70 -4.70
N LEU A 137 12.41 6.61 -5.34
CA LEU A 137 12.95 6.10 -6.59
C LEU A 137 11.88 6.23 -7.67
N GLN A 138 12.17 6.92 -8.76
CA GLN A 138 11.27 6.99 -9.90
C GLN A 138 11.83 6.20 -11.07
N LEU A 139 11.06 5.22 -11.55
CA LEU A 139 11.32 4.44 -12.75
C LEU A 139 10.46 4.95 -13.89
N ALA A 140 11.03 4.95 -15.09
CA ALA A 140 10.30 5.27 -16.32
C ALA A 140 10.58 4.22 -17.40
N LEU A 141 9.52 3.79 -18.09
CA LEU A 141 9.60 2.98 -19.30
C LEU A 141 10.07 3.86 -20.46
N VAL A 142 10.77 3.26 -21.41
CA VAL A 142 11.29 3.94 -22.60
C VAL A 142 10.60 3.41 -23.85
N ALA A 143 10.03 4.30 -24.66
CA ALA A 143 9.46 3.94 -25.94
C ALA A 143 10.55 3.43 -26.89
N ASN A 144 10.21 2.43 -27.71
CA ASN A 144 11.13 1.86 -28.70
C ASN A 144 10.40 1.41 -29.99
N GLU A 145 11.04 0.58 -30.80
CA GLU A 145 10.44 0.05 -32.04
C GLU A 145 9.24 -0.87 -31.79
N HIS A 146 9.19 -1.57 -30.65
CA HIS A 146 8.12 -2.50 -30.27
C HIS A 146 6.98 -1.81 -29.53
N PHE A 147 7.29 -0.79 -28.72
CA PHE A 147 6.36 -0.22 -27.77
C PHE A 147 6.28 1.30 -27.84
N SER A 148 5.06 1.80 -27.72
CA SER A 148 4.73 3.20 -27.43
C SER A 148 4.42 3.37 -25.93
N LEU A 149 4.25 4.63 -25.49
CA LEU A 149 3.86 4.99 -24.12
C LEU A 149 2.57 5.82 -24.20
N MET A 150 1.44 5.15 -24.45
CA MET A 150 0.15 5.82 -24.67
C MET A 150 -0.72 5.93 -23.40
N PHE A 151 -0.28 5.31 -22.30
CA PHE A 151 -1.01 5.31 -21.02
C PHE A 151 -0.45 6.37 -20.07
N ASP A 152 -0.38 7.60 -20.52
CA ASP A 152 -0.03 8.76 -19.72
C ASP A 152 -1.16 9.21 -18.77
N GLU A 153 -2.40 8.76 -19.04
CA GLU A 153 -3.55 8.90 -18.15
C GLU A 153 -4.37 7.60 -18.12
N ILE A 154 -4.09 6.69 -17.18
CA ILE A 154 -5.05 5.62 -16.89
C ILE A 154 -6.09 6.17 -15.94
N GLY A 155 -7.33 6.37 -16.45
CA GLY A 155 -8.40 7.00 -15.71
C GLY A 155 -8.77 6.23 -14.44
N ARG A 156 -8.42 6.77 -13.29
CA ARG A 156 -9.26 6.63 -12.10
C ARG A 156 -10.44 7.56 -12.29
N SER A 157 -11.65 7.07 -12.04
CA SER A 157 -12.79 7.95 -11.92
C SER A 157 -12.47 9.03 -10.88
N PRO A 158 -12.50 10.33 -11.22
CA PRO A 158 -12.21 11.41 -10.27
C PRO A 158 -13.11 11.38 -9.03
N GLU A 159 -14.24 10.68 -9.12
CA GLU A 159 -15.23 10.57 -8.04
C GLU A 159 -14.85 9.54 -6.97
N GLN A 160 -13.97 8.59 -7.29
CA GLN A 160 -13.60 7.50 -6.36
C GLN A 160 -12.40 7.83 -5.46
N TYR A 161 -11.56 8.76 -5.87
CA TYR A 161 -10.34 9.11 -5.15
C TYR A 161 -10.03 10.62 -5.32
N ALA A 162 -10.87 11.47 -4.75
CA ALA A 162 -10.45 12.84 -4.54
C ALA A 162 -9.22 12.82 -3.61
N PRO A 163 -8.06 13.37 -4.02
CA PRO A 163 -6.94 13.51 -3.12
C PRO A 163 -7.40 14.30 -1.90
N THR A 164 -7.21 13.77 -0.71
CA THR A 164 -7.37 14.57 0.50
C THR A 164 -6.32 15.67 0.46
N GLU A 165 -6.65 16.90 0.87
CA GLU A 165 -5.76 18.08 0.85
C GLU A 165 -4.39 17.85 1.52
N ASN A 166 -4.21 16.75 2.23
CA ASN A 166 -3.00 16.37 2.95
C ASN A 166 -2.24 15.18 2.35
N SER A 167 -2.64 14.64 1.18
CA SER A 167 -1.85 13.58 0.58
C SER A 167 -0.57 14.17 -0.03
N LYS A 168 0.58 13.87 0.56
CA LYS A 168 1.91 14.18 -0.01
C LYS A 168 2.19 13.47 -1.33
N PHE A 169 1.27 12.62 -1.79
CA PHE A 169 1.40 11.82 -2.99
C PHE A 169 0.63 12.49 -4.12
N ASP A 170 1.37 13.17 -4.98
CA ASP A 170 0.84 13.61 -6.26
C ASP A 170 0.58 12.35 -7.08
N TYR A 171 -0.70 12.02 -7.28
CA TYR A 171 -1.08 10.87 -8.08
C TYR A 171 -0.77 11.18 -9.56
N ASN A 172 0.46 10.89 -9.94
CA ASN A 172 0.82 10.89 -11.35
C ASN A 172 0.08 9.74 -12.03
N HIS A 173 -0.88 10.07 -12.88
CA HIS A 173 -1.69 9.10 -13.62
C HIS A 173 -0.95 8.50 -14.83
N ASN A 174 0.32 8.81 -14.98
CA ASN A 174 1.15 8.29 -16.06
C ASN A 174 1.63 6.87 -15.73
N ALA A 175 1.05 5.87 -16.37
CA ALA A 175 1.41 4.47 -16.13
C ALA A 175 2.74 4.05 -16.78
N SER A 176 3.40 4.92 -17.53
CA SER A 176 4.78 4.68 -18.00
C SER A 176 5.83 5.04 -16.93
N ILE A 177 5.40 5.64 -15.83
CA ILE A 177 6.23 6.03 -14.69
C ILE A 177 5.73 5.32 -13.43
N HIS A 178 6.64 4.86 -12.58
CA HIS A 178 6.29 4.29 -11.29
C HIS A 178 7.18 4.87 -10.19
N ASN A 179 6.54 5.35 -9.13
CA ASN A 179 7.21 5.90 -7.95
C ASN A 179 7.31 4.83 -6.87
N ILE A 180 8.49 4.68 -6.27
CA ILE A 180 8.75 3.76 -5.17
C ILE A 180 9.26 4.59 -4.00
N PHE A 181 8.51 4.57 -2.89
CA PHE A 181 8.86 5.27 -1.66
C PHE A 181 9.49 4.30 -0.68
N VAL A 182 10.74 4.59 -0.31
CA VAL A 182 11.56 3.75 0.57
C VAL A 182 11.85 4.48 1.86
N TYR A 183 11.59 3.86 3.00
CA TYR A 183 11.81 4.45 4.31
C TYR A 183 12.11 3.40 5.38
N ASP A 184 12.84 3.81 6.43
CA ASP A 184 13.12 3.02 7.64
C ASP A 184 12.55 3.73 8.87
N VAL A 185 11.39 4.37 8.70
CA VAL A 185 10.65 4.94 9.81
C VAL A 185 9.73 3.86 10.36
N MET A 186 9.81 3.63 11.66
CA MET A 186 8.96 2.66 12.33
C MET A 186 7.50 2.98 12.07
N SER A 187 6.81 2.10 11.38
CA SER A 187 5.43 2.27 10.98
C SER A 187 4.53 1.24 11.65
N ARG A 188 3.25 1.57 11.76
CA ARG A 188 2.26 0.68 12.36
C ARG A 188 2.30 -0.70 11.72
N PRO A 189 2.55 -1.78 12.51
CA PRO A 189 2.62 -3.12 11.97
C PRO A 189 1.23 -3.65 11.60
N LYS A 190 1.20 -4.68 10.73
CA LYS A 190 -0.04 -5.28 10.24
C LYS A 190 -0.96 -5.76 11.37
N GLN A 191 -0.38 -6.34 12.41
CA GLN A 191 -1.13 -6.90 13.55
C GLN A 191 -1.17 -5.91 14.73
N TRP A 192 -1.56 -4.67 14.48
CA TRP A 192 -1.80 -3.67 15.51
C TRP A 192 -3.29 -3.44 15.71
N SER A 193 -3.83 -3.88 16.84
CA SER A 193 -5.23 -3.64 17.19
C SER A 193 -5.41 -2.24 17.78
N GLY A 194 -5.53 -1.26 16.90
CA GLY A 194 -5.73 0.14 17.25
C GLY A 194 -6.09 0.99 16.05
N ASN A 195 -6.63 2.17 16.31
CA ASN A 195 -7.00 3.17 15.32
C ASN A 195 -6.28 4.48 15.65
N ASP A 196 -5.55 5.03 14.68
CA ASP A 196 -4.69 6.20 14.90
C ASP A 196 -5.48 7.51 15.03
N GLU A 197 -6.68 7.57 14.43
CA GLU A 197 -7.52 8.76 14.47
C GLU A 197 -8.33 8.84 15.78
N THR A 198 -8.83 7.69 16.24
CA THR A 198 -9.75 7.64 17.38
C THR A 198 -9.09 7.16 18.68
N GLY A 199 -7.87 6.60 18.60
CA GLY A 199 -7.23 5.91 19.73
C GLY A 199 -7.92 4.64 20.20
N MET A 200 -8.96 4.17 19.49
CA MET A 200 -9.73 2.98 19.85
C MET A 200 -8.97 1.70 19.53
N GLY A 201 -9.28 0.62 20.25
CA GLY A 201 -8.65 -0.70 20.10
C GLY A 201 -7.67 -1.03 21.21
N LEU A 202 -7.27 -2.30 21.34
CA LEU A 202 -6.46 -2.81 22.46
C LEU A 202 -5.16 -2.03 22.65
N LEU A 203 -4.46 -1.74 21.55
CA LEU A 203 -3.17 -1.05 21.59
C LEU A 203 -3.30 0.46 21.36
N GLY A 204 -4.50 0.95 21.02
CA GLY A 204 -4.76 2.37 20.77
C GLY A 204 -4.06 2.91 19.52
N ALA A 205 -3.90 4.23 19.43
CA ALA A 205 -3.13 4.85 18.38
C ALA A 205 -1.68 4.37 18.40
N PHE A 206 -1.10 4.22 17.20
CA PHE A 206 0.29 3.80 17.04
C PHE A 206 1.23 4.98 17.29
N SER A 207 2.32 4.71 18.01
CA SER A 207 3.53 5.52 17.98
C SER A 207 4.75 4.61 18.03
N ALA A 208 5.87 5.04 17.44
CA ALA A 208 7.10 4.29 17.47
C ALA A 208 7.61 4.11 18.90
N LYS A 209 7.50 5.17 19.72
CA LYS A 209 7.88 5.14 21.14
C LYS A 209 7.06 4.10 21.92
N LYS A 210 5.75 4.06 21.71
CA LYS A 210 4.85 3.08 22.34
C LYS A 210 5.24 1.66 21.94
N TRP A 211 5.50 1.41 20.66
CA TRP A 211 5.85 0.09 20.18
C TRP A 211 7.22 -0.36 20.71
N MET A 212 8.23 0.50 20.72
CA MET A 212 9.54 0.20 21.31
C MET A 212 9.42 -0.15 22.79
N LEU A 213 8.66 0.64 23.56
CA LEU A 213 8.42 0.37 24.96
C LEU A 213 7.69 -0.97 25.19
N MET A 214 6.70 -1.28 24.33
CA MET A 214 6.02 -2.57 24.37
C MET A 214 6.99 -3.72 24.18
N MET A 215 7.86 -3.65 23.18
CA MET A 215 8.85 -4.70 22.92
C MET A 215 9.82 -4.86 24.09
N GLU A 216 10.28 -3.76 24.67
CA GLU A 216 11.16 -3.76 25.86
C GLU A 216 10.51 -4.45 27.06
N ILE A 217 9.26 -4.11 27.39
CA ILE A 217 8.56 -4.60 28.59
C ILE A 217 8.03 -6.02 28.40
N THR A 218 7.55 -6.36 27.21
CA THR A 218 6.88 -7.66 26.95
C THR A 218 7.78 -8.70 26.32
N GLY A 219 8.97 -8.32 25.87
CA GLY A 219 9.90 -9.20 25.16
C GLY A 219 9.40 -9.61 23.77
N THR A 220 8.43 -8.90 23.20
CA THR A 220 7.98 -9.13 21.84
C THR A 220 8.98 -8.53 20.84
N THR A 221 8.95 -9.02 19.60
CA THR A 221 9.82 -8.56 18.51
C THR A 221 8.98 -7.97 17.38
N ILE A 222 9.62 -7.30 16.43
CA ILE A 222 8.95 -6.75 15.24
C ILE A 222 8.23 -7.87 14.46
N GLU A 223 8.87 -9.02 14.31
CA GLU A 223 8.36 -10.19 13.58
C GLU A 223 7.08 -10.75 14.21
N ASP A 224 6.94 -10.66 15.52
CA ASP A 224 5.71 -11.09 16.20
C ASP A 224 4.47 -10.40 15.64
N TYR A 225 4.60 -9.15 15.20
CA TYR A 225 3.47 -8.33 14.70
C TYR A 225 3.22 -8.48 13.20
N ALA A 226 3.99 -9.28 12.50
CA ALA A 226 3.84 -9.47 11.05
C ALA A 226 2.61 -10.32 10.68
N ASP A 227 2.26 -11.32 11.52
CA ASP A 227 1.21 -12.29 11.22
C ASP A 227 0.24 -12.51 12.39
N ALA A 228 -1.02 -12.84 12.06
CA ALA A 228 -2.06 -13.10 13.05
C ALA A 228 -1.83 -14.39 13.85
N SER A 229 -1.04 -15.35 13.34
CA SER A 229 -0.69 -16.56 14.08
C SER A 229 0.33 -16.29 15.18
N THR A 230 1.21 -15.33 14.98
CA THR A 230 2.19 -14.89 15.98
C THR A 230 1.65 -13.82 16.92
N MET A 231 0.72 -12.97 16.44
CA MET A 231 0.08 -11.91 17.23
C MET A 231 -1.46 -11.98 17.21
N PRO A 232 -2.06 -13.07 17.71
CA PRO A 232 -3.52 -13.17 17.81
C PRO A 232 -4.07 -12.16 18.82
N SER A 233 -5.36 -11.84 18.72
CA SER A 233 -6.04 -10.86 19.61
C SER A 233 -5.86 -11.17 21.11
N VAL A 234 -5.80 -12.44 21.49
CA VAL A 234 -5.56 -12.85 22.89
C VAL A 234 -4.17 -12.44 23.37
N ARG A 235 -3.15 -12.57 22.52
CA ARG A 235 -1.78 -12.11 22.83
C ARG A 235 -1.74 -10.58 22.95
N GLN A 236 -2.41 -9.86 22.04
CA GLN A 236 -2.53 -8.40 22.13
C GLN A 236 -3.26 -7.95 23.39
N GLN A 237 -4.29 -8.69 23.82
CA GLN A 237 -4.98 -8.42 25.09
C GLN A 237 -4.05 -8.59 26.30
N ALA A 238 -3.24 -9.63 26.33
CA ALA A 238 -2.26 -9.85 27.39
C ALA A 238 -1.20 -8.73 27.43
N ILE A 239 -0.70 -8.34 26.26
CA ILE A 239 0.22 -7.19 26.11
C ILE A 239 -0.44 -5.92 26.65
N CYS A 240 -1.66 -5.64 26.22
CA CYS A 240 -2.43 -4.48 26.68
C CYS A 240 -2.55 -4.44 28.21
N GLN A 241 -2.85 -5.57 28.85
CA GLN A 241 -2.91 -5.68 30.33
C GLN A 241 -1.57 -5.39 30.98
N THR A 242 -0.49 -6.01 30.47
CA THR A 242 0.86 -5.82 31.00
C THR A 242 1.28 -4.35 30.92
N MET A 243 1.10 -3.75 29.75
CA MET A 243 1.47 -2.36 29.53
C MET A 243 0.63 -1.40 30.34
N SER A 244 -0.67 -1.65 30.46
CA SER A 244 -1.56 -0.84 31.28
C SER A 244 -1.15 -0.88 32.75
N THR A 245 -0.78 -2.06 33.28
CA THR A 245 -0.28 -2.19 34.66
C THR A 245 1.02 -1.42 34.84
N PHE A 246 1.97 -1.57 33.91
CA PHE A 246 3.24 -0.85 33.95
C PHE A 246 3.03 0.68 33.94
N LEU A 247 2.17 1.20 33.05
CA LEU A 247 1.89 2.63 32.97
C LEU A 247 1.22 3.17 34.24
N LEU A 248 0.31 2.39 34.84
CA LEU A 248 -0.34 2.74 36.10
C LEU A 248 0.65 2.83 37.28
N GLU A 249 1.58 1.87 37.37
CA GLU A 249 2.64 1.91 38.40
C GLU A 249 3.51 3.16 38.22
N LYS A 250 3.91 3.47 36.96
CA LYS A 250 4.67 4.69 36.67
C LYS A 250 3.92 5.97 37.04
N ALA A 251 2.62 6.01 36.77
CA ALA A 251 1.78 7.14 37.16
C ALA A 251 1.68 7.30 38.70
N ARG A 252 1.52 6.20 39.41
CA ARG A 252 1.50 6.21 40.90
C ARG A 252 2.80 6.69 41.53
N ASP A 253 3.92 6.38 40.84
CA ASP A 253 5.26 6.85 41.24
C ASP A 253 5.52 8.32 40.85
N ASN A 254 4.53 9.04 40.33
CA ASN A 254 4.64 10.40 39.79
C ASN A 254 5.66 10.52 38.64
N THR A 255 5.87 9.43 37.88
CA THR A 255 6.73 9.36 36.71
C THR A 255 5.98 8.85 35.49
N PRO A 256 4.87 9.54 35.08
CA PRO A 256 4.05 9.06 33.97
C PRO A 256 4.86 8.94 32.68
N VAL A 257 4.56 7.93 31.89
CA VAL A 257 5.16 7.77 30.56
C VAL A 257 4.37 8.58 29.55
N LEU A 258 5.05 9.51 28.89
CA LEU A 258 4.45 10.33 27.84
C LEU A 258 4.77 9.74 26.48
N ASP A 259 3.84 9.87 25.56
CA ASP A 259 4.01 9.51 24.15
C ASP A 259 4.80 10.58 23.37
N GLU A 260 4.96 10.44 22.06
CA GLU A 260 5.75 11.35 21.22
C GLU A 260 5.16 12.77 21.16
N ASP A 261 3.86 12.87 21.25
CA ASP A 261 3.10 14.14 21.26
C ASP A 261 3.06 14.83 22.64
N GLY A 262 3.68 14.22 23.65
CA GLY A 262 3.70 14.73 25.03
C GLY A 262 2.45 14.39 25.84
N THR A 263 1.48 13.67 25.27
CA THR A 263 0.32 13.16 26.04
C THR A 263 0.71 11.90 26.82
N MET A 264 -0.10 11.54 27.81
CA MET A 264 0.14 10.31 28.55
C MET A 264 -0.08 9.10 27.64
N MET A 265 0.91 8.21 27.57
CA MET A 265 0.78 6.96 26.86
C MET A 265 -0.29 6.09 27.49
N PHE A 266 -1.15 5.46 26.68
CA PHE A 266 -2.17 4.55 27.19
C PHE A 266 -2.43 3.35 26.29
N PHE A 267 -3.05 2.30 26.89
CA PHE A 267 -3.53 1.10 26.22
C PHE A 267 -4.96 0.83 26.69
N MET A 268 -5.81 0.33 25.79
CA MET A 268 -7.18 0.00 26.13
C MET A 268 -7.22 -1.28 26.96
N TYR A 269 -7.22 -1.16 28.27
CA TYR A 269 -7.38 -2.28 29.20
C TYR A 269 -8.84 -2.43 29.64
N LEU A 270 -9.38 -3.62 29.51
CA LEU A 270 -10.76 -3.95 29.89
C LEU A 270 -10.85 -4.54 31.32
N GLY A 271 -10.16 -3.98 32.29
CA GLY A 271 -10.16 -4.49 33.68
C GLY A 271 -10.59 -3.48 34.72
N PRO A 272 -11.12 -3.95 35.89
CA PRO A 272 -11.62 -3.08 36.97
C PRO A 272 -10.54 -2.29 37.71
N THR A 273 -9.26 -2.60 37.48
CA THR A 273 -8.14 -2.03 38.25
C THR A 273 -7.96 -0.54 38.03
N TYR A 274 -8.28 -0.03 36.85
CA TYR A 274 -8.18 1.41 36.57
C TYR A 274 -9.31 2.24 37.12
N ALA A 275 -10.53 1.68 37.18
CA ALA A 275 -11.70 2.38 37.73
C ALA A 275 -11.58 2.63 39.25
N ALA A 276 -10.80 1.80 39.92
CA ALA A 276 -10.61 1.93 41.38
C ALA A 276 -9.72 3.12 41.76
N ASP A 277 -8.86 3.58 40.90
CA ASP A 277 -7.90 4.68 41.14
C ASP A 277 -8.34 6.03 40.55
N GLY A 278 -9.58 6.12 40.03
CA GLY A 278 -10.11 7.35 39.43
C GLY A 278 -9.55 7.67 38.06
N TRP A 279 -8.57 6.90 37.61
CA TRP A 279 -8.01 7.01 36.27
C TRP A 279 -8.70 6.02 35.36
N ASN A 280 -9.60 6.50 34.51
CA ASN A 280 -10.34 5.66 33.58
C ASN A 280 -10.05 6.07 32.14
N PRO A 281 -9.09 5.41 31.47
CA PRO A 281 -8.77 5.69 30.07
C PRO A 281 -9.93 5.38 29.12
N PHE A 282 -11.05 4.80 29.62
CA PHE A 282 -12.20 4.39 28.83
C PHE A 282 -13.37 5.37 28.86
N THR A 283 -13.37 6.37 29.74
CA THR A 283 -14.51 7.29 29.82
C THR A 283 -14.62 8.14 28.57
N ASN A 284 -13.54 8.47 27.93
CA ASN A 284 -13.50 9.07 26.59
C ASN A 284 -12.05 9.14 26.11
N PRO A 285 -11.61 8.36 25.11
CA PRO A 285 -10.28 8.48 24.56
C PRO A 285 -9.97 9.89 24.06
N ASN A 286 -10.98 10.63 23.58
CA ASN A 286 -10.82 12.01 23.13
C ASN A 286 -10.60 12.98 24.29
N ASP A 287 -11.23 12.75 25.46
CA ASP A 287 -10.98 13.55 26.67
C ASP A 287 -9.59 13.29 27.22
N TYR A 288 -9.08 12.08 27.01
CA TYR A 288 -7.74 11.69 27.41
C TYR A 288 -6.65 12.31 26.51
N TYR A 289 -6.87 12.34 25.20
CA TYR A 289 -5.93 12.93 24.22
C TYR A 289 -6.07 14.46 24.09
N GLY A 290 -7.23 15.01 24.43
CA GLY A 290 -7.52 16.42 24.18
C GLY A 290 -6.81 17.38 25.11
N GLU A 291 -6.86 17.19 26.43
CA GLU A 291 -6.32 18.13 27.43
C GLU A 291 -6.04 17.52 28.82
N ALA A 292 -6.09 16.20 29.00
CA ALA A 292 -5.87 15.59 30.30
C ALA A 292 -4.44 15.85 30.78
N LYS A 293 -4.28 16.94 31.48
CA LYS A 293 -3.05 17.23 32.20
C LYS A 293 -2.95 16.19 33.31
N TRP A 294 -1.84 15.48 33.31
CA TRP A 294 -1.45 14.67 34.45
C TRP A 294 -1.53 15.50 35.73
N THR A 295 -2.26 15.02 36.70
CA THR A 295 -2.24 15.56 38.08
C THR A 295 -1.59 14.52 38.99
N PRO A 296 -0.54 14.88 39.76
CA PRO A 296 0.09 13.94 40.68
C PRO A 296 -0.91 13.29 41.61
N TYR A 297 -0.69 12.02 41.94
CA TYR A 297 -1.48 11.33 42.96
C TYR A 297 -1.29 12.01 44.33
N GLY A 298 -2.37 12.45 44.93
CA GLY A 298 -2.38 13.02 46.28
C GLY A 298 -2.30 14.54 46.41
N GLU A 299 -2.46 15.27 45.29
CA GLU A 299 -2.73 16.71 45.32
C GLU A 299 -4.21 17.04 45.17
#